data_36a514c7860bf5058f5f7219160c887f
#
_entry.id   36a514c7860bf5058f5f7219160c887f
#
_cell.length_a   1.000
_cell.length_b   1.000
_cell.length_c   1.000
_cell.angle_alpha   90.00
_cell.angle_beta   90.00
_cell.angle_gamma   90.00
#
_symmetry.space_group_name_H-M   'P 1'
#
loop_
_entity.id
_entity.type
_entity.pdbx_description
1 polymer ?
#
loop_
_entity_poly.entity_id
_entity_poly.type
_entity_poly.pdbx_seq_one_letter_code
_entity_poly.pdbx_strand_id
1 'polypeptide(L)'
;MRIGRDFTNLLNTTFLSDDEKRKLKEGTLTVADMDAKVQIESKRDIVNQINVAADVLLDHVELDGGIPNPFLQISSSAVLKAKKTAYKKNITLSLHLPYTYICAAVCAFQKEDRELAVGLLKLYIDFAAKLNCINIVMHPGSVPFYQAVGLYRKQVTENLLKSLRDLVPYTYRKGIMFHLENNTAFDSILVDIEECLEILEMIDSRGKTIKFCFDIGHWFTRADAGCQVPNPPENIMNTIPEKYISQVHLNDYIPVVKKFHPPLHYQSGFLKKENLKNLFEVFRKKKVEIVVLETAVREVDELLNTSEIMKKEAEYVKDIMTT
;
A
#
# COMPACT_ATOMS: atom_id res chain seq x y z
N MET A 1 -3.12 -17.59 4.17
CA MET A 1 -3.05 -16.32 3.39
C MET A 1 -4.31 -15.52 3.66
N ARG A 2 -4.19 -14.28 4.09
CA ARG A 2 -5.29 -13.34 4.33
C ARG A 2 -5.48 -12.46 3.12
N ILE A 3 -6.72 -12.12 2.81
CA ILE A 3 -7.02 -11.13 1.78
C ILE A 3 -7.51 -9.87 2.48
N GLY A 4 -6.87 -8.77 2.21
CA GLY A 4 -7.19 -7.46 2.75
C GLY A 4 -7.41 -6.41 1.69
N ARG A 5 -7.66 -5.22 2.16
CA ARG A 5 -7.82 -4.03 1.31
C ARG A 5 -7.26 -2.80 2.02
N ASP A 6 -6.72 -1.94 1.23
CA ASP A 6 -6.64 -0.52 1.51
C ASP A 6 -7.87 0.18 0.90
N PHE A 7 -8.26 1.28 1.48
CA PHE A 7 -9.49 1.95 1.03
C PHE A 7 -9.22 3.20 0.19
N THR A 8 -8.04 3.76 0.24
CA THR A 8 -7.66 5.00 -0.49
C THR A 8 -8.80 6.03 -0.50
N ASN A 9 -9.60 6.08 -1.57
CA ASN A 9 -10.74 6.99 -1.72
C ASN A 9 -12.10 6.26 -1.79
N LEU A 10 -12.13 4.94 -1.65
CA LEU A 10 -13.32 4.12 -1.87
C LEU A 10 -14.47 4.38 -0.89
N LEU A 11 -14.19 5.00 0.26
CA LEU A 11 -15.21 5.34 1.27
C LEU A 11 -15.60 6.82 1.26
N ASN A 12 -14.98 7.65 0.43
CA ASN A 12 -15.18 9.10 0.49
C ASN A 12 -16.64 9.50 0.20
N THR A 13 -17.30 8.88 -0.78
CA THR A 13 -18.68 9.20 -1.12
C THR A 13 -19.69 8.82 -0.03
N THR A 14 -19.34 7.93 0.91
CA THR A 14 -20.21 7.57 2.03
C THR A 14 -20.35 8.72 3.04
N PHE A 15 -19.44 9.69 3.02
CA PHE A 15 -19.43 10.88 3.87
C PHE A 15 -20.06 12.11 3.20
N LEU A 16 -20.60 11.95 1.99
CA LEU A 16 -21.34 13.01 1.29
C LEU A 16 -22.84 12.90 1.57
N SER A 17 -23.49 14.06 1.70
CA SER A 17 -24.94 14.17 1.66
C SER A 17 -25.47 13.84 0.24
N ASP A 18 -26.76 13.56 0.14
CA ASP A 18 -27.39 13.26 -1.14
C ASP A 18 -27.33 14.44 -2.12
N ASP A 19 -27.40 15.69 -1.61
CA ASP A 19 -27.19 16.91 -2.43
C ASP A 19 -25.79 16.99 -2.99
N GLU A 20 -24.78 16.63 -2.20
CA GLU A 20 -23.38 16.62 -2.63
C GLU A 20 -23.09 15.51 -3.64
N LYS A 21 -23.68 14.33 -3.44
CA LYS A 21 -23.61 13.24 -4.45
C LYS A 21 -24.24 13.67 -5.77
N ARG A 22 -25.37 14.37 -5.70
CA ARG A 22 -26.01 14.95 -6.89
C ARG A 22 -25.09 15.97 -7.56
N LYS A 23 -24.51 16.90 -6.80
CA LYS A 23 -23.55 17.91 -7.31
C LYS A 23 -22.31 17.28 -7.93
N LEU A 24 -21.78 16.19 -7.35
CA LEU A 24 -20.68 15.42 -7.90
C LEU A 24 -21.08 14.81 -9.25
N LYS A 25 -22.29 14.23 -9.35
CA LYS A 25 -22.80 13.66 -10.59
C LYS A 25 -23.05 14.71 -11.67
N GLU A 26 -23.48 15.91 -11.30
CA GLU A 26 -23.73 17.05 -12.19
C GLU A 26 -22.43 17.80 -12.57
N GLY A 27 -21.29 17.45 -11.95
CA GLY A 27 -20.00 18.13 -12.18
C GLY A 27 -19.87 19.52 -11.56
N THR A 28 -20.80 19.91 -10.67
CA THR A 28 -20.73 21.17 -9.90
C THR A 28 -19.92 21.02 -8.61
N LEU A 29 -19.66 19.80 -8.17
CA LEU A 29 -18.65 19.42 -7.18
C LEU A 29 -17.63 18.53 -7.90
N THR A 30 -16.35 18.87 -7.83
CA THR A 30 -15.31 18.02 -8.43
C THR A 30 -14.88 16.90 -7.49
N VAL A 31 -14.20 15.87 -8.03
CA VAL A 31 -13.60 14.80 -7.21
C VAL A 31 -12.57 15.38 -6.24
N ALA A 32 -11.78 16.37 -6.66
CA ALA A 32 -10.82 17.03 -5.79
C ALA A 32 -11.48 17.79 -4.63
N ASP A 33 -12.62 18.47 -4.88
CA ASP A 33 -13.40 19.13 -3.83
C ASP A 33 -13.99 18.11 -2.84
N MET A 34 -14.47 16.98 -3.35
CA MET A 34 -14.95 15.88 -2.52
C MET A 34 -13.83 15.35 -1.63
N ASP A 35 -12.69 15.02 -2.20
CA ASP A 35 -11.54 14.47 -1.45
C ASP A 35 -11.07 15.48 -0.40
N ALA A 36 -10.92 16.75 -0.75
CA ALA A 36 -10.53 17.79 0.20
C ALA A 36 -11.50 17.89 1.38
N LYS A 37 -12.79 17.63 1.17
CA LYS A 37 -13.83 17.73 2.19
C LYS A 37 -13.89 16.51 3.12
N VAL A 38 -13.81 15.30 2.58
CA VAL A 38 -14.23 14.09 3.31
C VAL A 38 -13.12 13.05 3.52
N GLN A 39 -11.98 13.15 2.83
CA GLN A 39 -10.94 12.12 2.92
C GLN A 39 -10.37 11.97 4.33
N ILE A 40 -10.22 13.07 5.08
CA ILE A 40 -9.77 13.01 6.47
C ILE A 40 -10.75 12.20 7.33
N GLU A 41 -12.06 12.42 7.17
CA GLU A 41 -13.08 11.73 7.96
C GLU A 41 -13.17 10.25 7.59
N SER A 42 -13.08 9.91 6.30
CA SER A 42 -13.07 8.52 5.86
C SER A 42 -11.87 7.74 6.40
N LYS A 43 -10.67 8.35 6.43
CA LYS A 43 -9.47 7.74 7.03
C LYS A 43 -9.52 7.69 8.55
N ARG A 44 -10.15 8.67 9.20
CA ARG A 44 -10.33 8.71 10.66
C ARG A 44 -11.27 7.61 11.16
N ASP A 45 -12.26 7.21 10.36
CA ASP A 45 -13.22 6.18 10.75
C ASP A 45 -12.72 4.76 10.46
N ILE A 46 -11.67 4.36 11.19
CA ILE A 46 -11.07 3.02 11.11
C ILE A 46 -12.12 1.93 11.42
N VAL A 47 -13.07 2.21 12.29
CA VAL A 47 -14.14 1.26 12.63
C VAL A 47 -15.02 0.97 11.42
N ASN A 48 -15.35 1.97 10.62
CA ASN A 48 -16.08 1.80 9.37
C ASN A 48 -15.29 0.98 8.36
N GLN A 49 -13.99 1.27 8.18
CA GLN A 49 -13.11 0.49 7.29
C GLN A 49 -13.10 -1.00 7.68
N ILE A 50 -12.98 -1.31 8.98
CA ILE A 50 -13.04 -2.69 9.49
C ILE A 50 -14.40 -3.33 9.20
N ASN A 51 -15.50 -2.59 9.40
CA ASN A 51 -16.84 -3.11 9.16
C ASN A 51 -17.05 -3.42 7.68
N VAL A 52 -16.72 -2.49 6.80
CA VAL A 52 -16.86 -2.68 5.34
C VAL A 52 -16.00 -3.87 4.87
N ALA A 53 -14.76 -4.00 5.35
CA ALA A 53 -13.92 -5.14 5.01
C ALA A 53 -14.59 -6.48 5.43
N ALA A 54 -15.13 -6.54 6.65
CA ALA A 54 -15.80 -7.73 7.13
C ALA A 54 -17.08 -8.04 6.35
N ASP A 55 -17.85 -7.03 5.95
CA ASP A 55 -19.09 -7.17 5.20
C ASP A 55 -18.87 -7.73 3.78
N VAL A 56 -17.69 -7.45 3.18
CA VAL A 56 -17.26 -8.08 1.91
C VAL A 56 -16.36 -9.30 2.15
N LEU A 57 -16.36 -9.84 3.36
CA LEU A 57 -15.67 -11.06 3.78
C LEU A 57 -14.15 -10.99 3.62
N LEU A 58 -13.51 -9.86 3.76
CA LEU A 58 -12.06 -9.72 3.83
C LEU A 58 -11.54 -9.98 5.26
N ASP A 59 -10.27 -10.37 5.38
CA ASP A 59 -9.65 -10.80 6.64
C ASP A 59 -8.64 -9.77 7.17
N HIS A 60 -8.36 -8.73 6.39
CA HIS A 60 -7.32 -7.76 6.69
C HIS A 60 -7.70 -6.36 6.19
N VAL A 61 -7.26 -5.34 6.91
CA VAL A 61 -7.32 -3.92 6.48
C VAL A 61 -5.94 -3.32 6.61
N GLU A 62 -5.44 -2.77 5.52
CA GLU A 62 -4.30 -1.89 5.54
C GLU A 62 -4.78 -0.44 5.62
N LEU A 63 -4.29 0.29 6.61
CA LEU A 63 -4.63 1.70 6.79
C LEU A 63 -3.74 2.55 5.89
N ASP A 64 -4.34 3.29 4.94
CA ASP A 64 -3.61 4.14 4.01
C ASP A 64 -3.01 5.38 4.70
N GLY A 65 -1.68 5.42 4.77
CA GLY A 65 -0.91 6.54 5.30
C GLY A 65 -0.72 7.73 4.35
N GLY A 66 -1.26 7.66 3.13
CA GLY A 66 -1.23 8.77 2.18
C GLY A 66 -1.92 10.02 2.71
N ILE A 67 -1.61 11.17 2.12
CA ILE A 67 -2.18 12.46 2.53
C ILE A 67 -3.61 12.65 1.96
N PRO A 68 -4.47 13.36 2.71
CA PRO A 68 -4.29 13.82 4.09
C PRO A 68 -4.28 12.67 5.09
N ASN A 69 -3.47 12.76 6.15
CA ASN A 69 -3.30 11.69 7.12
C ASN A 69 -3.70 12.16 8.54
N PRO A 70 -4.82 11.69 9.10
CA PRO A 70 -5.30 12.10 10.41
C PRO A 70 -4.79 11.23 11.58
N PHE A 71 -4.00 10.17 11.34
CA PHE A 71 -3.79 9.10 12.31
C PHE A 71 -3.17 9.57 13.62
N LEU A 72 -2.22 10.50 13.59
CA LEU A 72 -1.61 11.05 14.82
C LEU A 72 -2.57 11.93 15.64
N GLN A 73 -3.73 12.30 15.07
CA GLN A 73 -4.77 13.10 15.73
C GLN A 73 -5.94 12.26 16.24
N ILE A 74 -5.93 10.95 15.99
CA ILE A 74 -6.99 10.04 16.45
C ILE A 74 -6.89 9.86 17.95
N SER A 75 -8.02 10.04 18.66
CA SER A 75 -8.09 9.90 20.11
C SER A 75 -7.82 8.47 20.57
N SER A 76 -7.28 8.32 21.79
CA SER A 76 -7.03 7.00 22.38
C SER A 76 -8.30 6.16 22.50
N SER A 77 -9.46 6.79 22.71
CA SER A 77 -10.75 6.09 22.76
C SER A 77 -11.17 5.53 21.41
N ALA A 78 -10.94 6.27 20.30
CA ALA A 78 -11.22 5.80 18.95
C ALA A 78 -10.25 4.66 18.56
N VAL A 79 -8.97 4.77 18.89
CA VAL A 79 -7.98 3.69 18.72
C VAL A 79 -8.43 2.42 19.44
N LEU A 80 -8.87 2.53 20.72
CA LEU A 80 -9.34 1.38 21.49
C LEU A 80 -10.60 0.77 20.88
N LYS A 81 -11.54 1.59 20.37
CA LYS A 81 -12.75 1.13 19.69
C LYS A 81 -12.38 0.36 18.41
N ALA A 82 -11.50 0.90 17.58
CA ALA A 82 -11.04 0.24 16.36
C ALA A 82 -10.38 -1.11 16.65
N LYS A 83 -9.44 -1.15 17.63
CA LYS A 83 -8.80 -2.39 18.07
C LYS A 83 -9.78 -3.46 18.55
N LYS A 84 -10.80 -3.08 19.37
CA LYS A 84 -11.83 -4.00 19.82
C LYS A 84 -12.71 -4.50 18.69
N THR A 85 -13.03 -3.63 17.72
CA THR A 85 -13.83 -4.00 16.54
C THR A 85 -13.08 -4.98 15.65
N ALA A 86 -11.78 -4.72 15.37
CA ALA A 86 -10.91 -5.61 14.60
C ALA A 86 -10.84 -7.00 15.23
N TYR A 87 -10.59 -7.06 16.54
CA TYR A 87 -10.58 -8.33 17.29
C TYR A 87 -11.92 -9.07 17.20
N LYS A 88 -13.03 -8.38 17.45
CA LYS A 88 -14.39 -8.98 17.41
C LYS A 88 -14.74 -9.54 16.04
N LYS A 89 -14.31 -8.88 14.98
CA LYS A 89 -14.58 -9.28 13.58
C LYS A 89 -13.51 -10.20 12.99
N ASN A 90 -12.49 -10.55 13.78
CA ASN A 90 -11.33 -11.34 13.32
C ASN A 90 -10.59 -10.70 12.11
N ILE A 91 -10.54 -9.36 12.06
CA ILE A 91 -9.81 -8.58 11.07
C ILE A 91 -8.43 -8.24 11.63
N THR A 92 -7.37 -8.51 10.89
CA THR A 92 -6.03 -8.00 11.20
C THR A 92 -5.82 -6.63 10.58
N LEU A 93 -4.91 -5.85 11.18
CA LEU A 93 -4.59 -4.51 10.70
C LEU A 93 -3.11 -4.41 10.31
N SER A 94 -2.81 -3.65 9.28
CA SER A 94 -1.50 -3.09 8.98
C SER A 94 -1.59 -1.58 8.82
N LEU A 95 -0.44 -0.92 8.77
CA LEU A 95 -0.36 0.49 8.48
C LEU A 95 0.61 0.71 7.33
N HIS A 96 0.12 1.23 6.22
CA HIS A 96 0.96 1.84 5.21
C HIS A 96 1.47 3.18 5.77
N LEU A 97 2.78 3.31 5.94
CA LEU A 97 3.37 4.55 6.47
C LEU A 97 3.22 5.69 5.47
N PRO A 98 3.15 6.95 5.95
CA PRO A 98 3.14 8.08 5.04
C PRO A 98 4.37 8.09 4.13
N TYR A 99 4.13 8.34 2.85
CA TYR A 99 5.15 8.27 1.79
C TYR A 99 5.37 9.59 1.04
N THR A 100 4.74 10.67 1.51
CA THR A 100 4.82 12.00 0.90
C THR A 100 5.37 13.05 1.86
N TYR A 101 5.72 14.22 1.33
CA TYR A 101 6.28 15.35 2.10
C TYR A 101 7.48 14.93 2.98
N ILE A 102 7.43 15.24 4.28
CA ILE A 102 8.52 14.97 5.23
C ILE A 102 8.88 13.48 5.25
N CYS A 103 7.90 12.58 5.22
CA CYS A 103 8.16 11.14 5.27
C CYS A 103 8.88 10.61 4.02
N ALA A 104 8.70 11.26 2.85
CA ALA A 104 9.44 10.91 1.64
C ALA A 104 10.94 11.22 1.75
N ALA A 105 11.34 12.07 2.69
CA ALA A 105 12.73 12.43 2.94
C ALA A 105 13.54 11.35 3.70
N VAL A 106 12.98 10.16 3.90
CA VAL A 106 13.64 9.04 4.59
C VAL A 106 14.98 8.63 3.96
N CYS A 107 15.19 8.93 2.68
CA CYS A 107 16.43 8.71 1.95
C CYS A 107 17.19 10.02 1.61
N ALA A 108 16.74 11.16 2.15
CA ALA A 108 17.26 12.47 1.80
C ALA A 108 18.76 12.59 1.98
N PHE A 109 19.35 13.41 1.12
CA PHE A 109 20.77 13.70 1.12
C PHE A 109 21.19 14.43 2.40
N GLN A 110 20.37 15.38 2.85
CA GLN A 110 20.62 16.13 4.06
C GLN A 110 20.23 15.31 5.30
N LYS A 111 21.10 15.36 6.30
CA LYS A 111 20.95 14.57 7.52
C LYS A 111 19.71 15.01 8.31
N GLU A 112 19.49 16.32 8.41
CA GLU A 112 18.42 16.93 9.19
C GLU A 112 17.04 16.53 8.63
N ASP A 113 16.86 16.59 7.32
CA ASP A 113 15.62 16.19 6.65
C ASP A 113 15.33 14.70 6.88
N ARG A 114 16.36 13.86 6.75
CA ARG A 114 16.25 12.42 6.96
C ARG A 114 15.91 12.08 8.42
N GLU A 115 16.56 12.73 9.40
CA GLU A 115 16.29 12.51 10.82
C GLU A 115 14.89 12.98 11.22
N LEU A 116 14.40 14.07 10.65
CA LEU A 116 13.02 14.53 10.83
C LEU A 116 12.03 13.51 10.29
N ALA A 117 12.27 12.97 9.07
CA ALA A 117 11.46 11.92 8.48
C ALA A 117 11.41 10.67 9.36
N VAL A 118 12.57 10.18 9.80
CA VAL A 118 12.67 9.02 10.70
C VAL A 118 11.93 9.26 12.01
N GLY A 119 12.09 10.46 12.61
CA GLY A 119 11.37 10.83 13.82
C GLY A 119 9.85 10.78 13.65
N LEU A 120 9.34 11.33 12.57
CA LEU A 120 7.91 11.33 12.24
C LEU A 120 7.40 9.91 11.98
N LEU A 121 8.13 9.11 11.21
CA LEU A 121 7.75 7.70 10.94
C LEU A 121 7.68 6.88 12.23
N LYS A 122 8.56 7.11 13.21
CA LYS A 122 8.48 6.45 14.52
C LYS A 122 7.17 6.76 15.26
N LEU A 123 6.61 7.97 15.14
CA LEU A 123 5.30 8.30 15.71
C LEU A 123 4.17 7.49 15.07
N TYR A 124 4.21 7.27 13.74
CA TYR A 124 3.26 6.41 13.05
C TYR A 124 3.42 4.93 13.42
N ILE A 125 4.65 4.45 13.62
CA ILE A 125 4.92 3.10 14.12
C ILE A 125 4.34 2.94 15.54
N ASP A 126 4.43 3.98 16.40
CA ASP A 126 3.80 3.98 17.72
C ASP A 126 2.27 3.93 17.64
N PHE A 127 1.69 4.61 16.67
CA PHE A 127 0.27 4.53 16.39
C PHE A 127 -0.14 3.11 15.94
N ALA A 128 0.61 2.51 15.01
CA ALA A 128 0.39 1.13 14.58
C ALA A 128 0.45 0.14 15.75
N ALA A 129 1.41 0.32 16.66
CA ALA A 129 1.52 -0.51 17.86
C ALA A 129 0.28 -0.38 18.79
N LYS A 130 -0.26 0.83 18.96
CA LYS A 130 -1.47 1.04 19.76
C LYS A 130 -2.70 0.34 19.16
N LEU A 131 -2.77 0.25 17.84
CA LEU A 131 -3.83 -0.47 17.12
C LEU A 131 -3.63 -2.00 17.08
N ASN A 132 -2.47 -2.53 17.51
CA ASN A 132 -2.03 -3.90 17.30
C ASN A 132 -1.91 -4.27 15.81
N CYS A 133 -1.42 -3.35 14.98
CA CYS A 133 -1.05 -3.70 13.63
C CYS A 133 0.02 -4.80 13.65
N ILE A 134 -0.16 -5.79 12.75
CA ILE A 134 0.79 -6.92 12.66
C ILE A 134 2.03 -6.57 11.87
N ASN A 135 1.91 -5.62 10.96
CA ASN A 135 3.01 -5.10 10.16
C ASN A 135 2.79 -3.63 9.76
N ILE A 136 3.86 -3.04 9.26
CA ILE A 136 3.83 -1.75 8.57
C ILE A 136 4.46 -1.90 7.18
N VAL A 137 4.04 -1.07 6.24
CA VAL A 137 4.62 -0.95 4.91
C VAL A 137 5.23 0.44 4.75
N MET A 138 6.41 0.53 4.16
CA MET A 138 7.13 1.76 3.93
C MET A 138 7.68 1.83 2.50
N HIS A 139 7.41 2.92 1.81
CA HIS A 139 8.13 3.28 0.59
C HIS A 139 9.58 3.71 0.90
N PRO A 140 10.52 3.49 -0.01
CA PRO A 140 11.93 3.86 0.18
C PRO A 140 12.20 5.37 0.17
N GLY A 141 11.16 6.17 0.01
CA GLY A 141 11.27 7.61 -0.12
C GLY A 141 11.33 8.07 -1.57
N SER A 142 11.49 9.37 -1.75
CA SER A 142 11.53 10.03 -3.05
C SER A 142 12.74 10.95 -3.13
N VAL A 143 13.33 11.05 -4.32
CA VAL A 143 14.49 11.90 -4.57
C VAL A 143 14.26 12.77 -5.81
N PRO A 144 14.81 14.00 -5.82
CA PRO A 144 14.85 14.77 -7.05
C PRO A 144 15.61 14.02 -8.15
N PHE A 145 15.20 14.18 -9.38
CA PHE A 145 15.73 13.49 -10.55
C PHE A 145 17.28 13.52 -10.64
N TYR A 146 17.91 14.65 -10.32
CA TYR A 146 19.38 14.77 -10.37
C TYR A 146 20.10 13.96 -9.29
N GLN A 147 19.43 13.52 -8.23
CA GLN A 147 19.98 12.66 -7.18
C GLN A 147 19.84 11.16 -7.51
N ALA A 148 19.16 10.83 -8.59
CA ALA A 148 18.88 9.45 -8.97
C ALA A 148 19.99 8.80 -9.81
N VAL A 149 21.11 9.47 -10.04
CA VAL A 149 22.17 9.00 -10.94
C VAL A 149 23.54 9.03 -10.29
N GLY A 150 24.41 8.10 -10.72
CA GLY A 150 25.82 8.06 -10.36
C GLY A 150 26.08 8.08 -8.86
N LEU A 151 26.96 8.96 -8.42
CA LEU A 151 27.37 9.09 -7.02
C LEU A 151 26.21 9.50 -6.11
N TYR A 152 25.32 10.36 -6.58
CA TYR A 152 24.15 10.81 -5.79
C TYR A 152 23.20 9.64 -5.50
N ARG A 153 22.92 8.78 -6.50
CA ARG A 153 22.11 7.57 -6.27
C ARG A 153 22.71 6.69 -5.18
N LYS A 154 24.02 6.45 -5.22
CA LYS A 154 24.73 5.69 -4.18
C LYS A 154 24.53 6.31 -2.80
N GLN A 155 24.69 7.63 -2.67
CA GLN A 155 24.55 8.32 -1.40
C GLN A 155 23.11 8.28 -0.87
N VAL A 156 22.09 8.40 -1.73
CA VAL A 156 20.67 8.28 -1.37
C VAL A 156 20.39 6.87 -0.87
N THR A 157 20.89 5.83 -1.53
CA THR A 157 20.77 4.43 -1.10
C THR A 157 21.42 4.20 0.27
N GLU A 158 22.63 4.74 0.49
CA GLU A 158 23.33 4.67 1.77
C GLU A 158 22.54 5.40 2.89
N ASN A 159 21.89 6.51 2.56
CA ASN A 159 21.05 7.25 3.52
C ASN A 159 19.76 6.50 3.86
N LEU A 160 19.14 5.85 2.88
CA LEU A 160 18.02 4.96 3.13
C LEU A 160 18.43 3.82 4.07
N LEU A 161 19.58 3.19 3.84
CA LEU A 161 20.12 2.14 4.73
C LEU A 161 20.31 2.64 6.17
N LYS A 162 20.78 3.89 6.37
CA LYS A 162 20.88 4.49 7.71
C LYS A 162 19.50 4.61 8.37
N SER A 163 18.49 5.07 7.63
CA SER A 163 17.12 5.19 8.14
C SER A 163 16.50 3.83 8.47
N LEU A 164 16.71 2.83 7.63
CA LEU A 164 16.23 1.46 7.88
C LEU A 164 16.90 0.84 9.11
N ARG A 165 18.20 1.08 9.34
CA ARG A 165 18.91 0.62 10.55
C ARG A 165 18.35 1.23 11.83
N ASP A 166 17.70 2.39 11.75
CA ASP A 166 16.98 3.01 12.87
C ASP A 166 15.55 2.50 13.01
N LEU A 167 14.82 2.40 11.89
CA LEU A 167 13.38 2.09 11.89
C LEU A 167 13.09 0.60 12.09
N VAL A 168 13.84 -0.29 11.46
CA VAL A 168 13.58 -1.74 11.50
C VAL A 168 13.72 -2.28 12.93
N PRO A 169 14.81 -2.05 13.67
CA PRO A 169 14.89 -2.50 15.07
C PRO A 169 13.86 -1.82 15.97
N TYR A 170 13.50 -0.55 15.68
CA TYR A 170 12.47 0.16 16.43
C TYR A 170 11.11 -0.51 16.29
N THR A 171 10.73 -0.88 15.07
CA THR A 171 9.49 -1.58 14.74
C THR A 171 9.46 -3.00 15.33
N TYR A 172 10.57 -3.74 15.17
CA TYR A 172 10.69 -5.11 15.68
C TYR A 172 10.50 -5.21 17.20
N ARG A 173 11.06 -4.25 17.97
CA ARG A 173 10.85 -4.19 19.43
C ARG A 173 9.40 -3.97 19.85
N LYS A 174 8.54 -3.54 18.94
CA LYS A 174 7.09 -3.39 19.17
C LYS A 174 6.28 -4.63 18.74
N GLY A 175 6.96 -5.67 18.26
CA GLY A 175 6.31 -6.90 17.77
C GLY A 175 5.64 -6.71 16.42
N ILE A 176 6.05 -5.72 15.63
CA ILE A 176 5.50 -5.40 14.31
C ILE A 176 6.53 -5.79 13.25
N MET A 177 6.09 -6.45 12.17
CA MET A 177 6.93 -6.75 11.01
C MET A 177 7.09 -5.48 10.15
N PHE A 178 8.32 -5.22 9.72
CA PHE A 178 8.62 -4.14 8.79
C PHE A 178 8.59 -4.67 7.35
N HIS A 179 7.85 -4.00 6.47
CA HIS A 179 7.87 -4.27 5.04
C HIS A 179 8.40 -3.06 4.28
N LEU A 180 9.38 -3.31 3.41
CA LEU A 180 9.85 -2.35 2.42
C LEU A 180 9.16 -2.63 1.11
N GLU A 181 8.58 -1.61 0.49
CA GLU A 181 7.86 -1.71 -0.77
C GLU A 181 8.70 -1.20 -1.94
N ASN A 182 8.48 -1.70 -3.16
CA ASN A 182 9.07 -1.15 -4.37
C ASN A 182 8.36 0.11 -4.82
N ASN A 183 9.13 1.07 -5.32
CA ASN A 183 8.60 2.24 -5.98
C ASN A 183 8.11 1.93 -7.42
N THR A 184 7.44 2.90 -8.03
CA THR A 184 7.07 2.88 -9.45
C THR A 184 8.28 3.15 -10.34
N ALA A 185 8.21 2.79 -11.62
CA ALA A 185 9.26 3.12 -12.59
C ALA A 185 9.38 4.63 -12.89
N PHE A 186 8.46 5.44 -12.40
CA PHE A 186 8.53 6.91 -12.48
C PHE A 186 9.32 7.52 -11.31
N ASP A 187 9.60 6.74 -10.29
CA ASP A 187 10.48 7.08 -9.19
C ASP A 187 11.96 6.79 -9.56
N SER A 188 12.86 7.06 -8.64
CA SER A 188 14.27 7.06 -8.96
C SER A 188 15.11 6.04 -8.19
N ILE A 189 14.53 5.38 -7.18
CA ILE A 189 15.21 4.40 -6.34
C ILE A 189 14.28 3.24 -6.00
N LEU A 190 14.86 2.05 -5.85
CA LEU A 190 14.15 0.82 -5.50
C LEU A 190 12.96 0.55 -6.42
N VAL A 191 13.19 0.73 -7.71
CA VAL A 191 12.24 0.46 -8.79
C VAL A 191 12.32 -1.00 -9.21
N ASP A 192 13.53 -1.56 -9.22
CA ASP A 192 13.79 -2.94 -9.57
C ASP A 192 13.82 -3.84 -8.32
N ILE A 193 13.34 -5.07 -8.48
CA ILE A 193 13.27 -6.06 -7.40
C ILE A 193 14.66 -6.35 -6.83
N GLU A 194 15.65 -6.44 -7.70
CA GLU A 194 17.04 -6.72 -7.33
C GLU A 194 17.56 -5.65 -6.36
N GLU A 195 17.30 -4.38 -6.62
CA GLU A 195 17.69 -3.28 -5.72
C GLU A 195 17.01 -3.41 -4.34
N CYS A 196 15.72 -3.76 -4.33
CA CYS A 196 14.98 -3.99 -3.09
C CYS A 196 15.60 -5.16 -2.30
N LEU A 197 15.89 -6.27 -2.98
CA LEU A 197 16.47 -7.46 -2.35
C LEU A 197 17.87 -7.20 -1.78
N GLU A 198 18.70 -6.41 -2.46
CA GLU A 198 20.01 -5.98 -1.96
C GLU A 198 19.89 -5.20 -0.65
N ILE A 199 18.95 -4.26 -0.56
CA ILE A 199 18.69 -3.51 0.67
C ILE A 199 18.25 -4.45 1.80
N LEU A 200 17.34 -5.37 1.51
CA LEU A 200 16.85 -6.34 2.51
C LEU A 200 17.99 -7.22 3.02
N GLU A 201 18.85 -7.72 2.13
CA GLU A 201 20.03 -8.52 2.49
C GLU A 201 21.01 -7.75 3.37
N MET A 202 21.24 -6.46 3.08
CA MET A 202 22.11 -5.58 3.87
C MET A 202 21.57 -5.26 5.27
N ILE A 203 20.25 -5.28 5.46
CA ILE A 203 19.60 -5.01 6.75
C ILE A 203 19.42 -6.28 7.56
N ASP A 204 18.89 -7.34 6.95
CA ASP A 204 18.68 -8.64 7.60
C ASP A 204 18.70 -9.78 6.59
N SER A 205 19.85 -10.38 6.38
CA SER A 205 20.05 -11.50 5.44
C SER A 205 19.18 -12.73 5.72
N ARG A 206 18.62 -12.84 6.93
CA ARG A 206 17.72 -13.94 7.32
C ARG A 206 16.24 -13.62 7.11
N GLY A 207 15.87 -12.36 6.80
CA GLY A 207 14.51 -11.91 6.60
C GLY A 207 13.61 -12.10 7.83
N LYS A 208 14.13 -11.86 9.03
CA LYS A 208 13.39 -12.02 10.30
C LYS A 208 12.77 -10.73 10.81
N THR A 209 13.36 -9.58 10.46
CA THR A 209 12.98 -8.28 10.99
C THR A 209 12.45 -7.33 9.93
N ILE A 210 12.82 -7.59 8.68
CA ILE A 210 12.34 -6.84 7.51
C ILE A 210 11.97 -7.82 6.39
N LYS A 211 10.89 -7.52 5.71
CA LYS A 211 10.37 -8.26 4.57
C LYS A 211 10.15 -7.31 3.39
N PHE A 212 9.84 -7.89 2.26
CA PHE A 212 9.41 -7.20 1.05
C PHE A 212 7.89 -7.18 0.96
N CYS A 213 7.31 -6.01 0.76
CA CYS A 213 5.98 -5.86 0.22
C CYS A 213 6.12 -5.62 -1.28
N PHE A 214 5.74 -6.59 -2.09
CA PHE A 214 5.81 -6.44 -3.53
C PHE A 214 4.53 -5.83 -4.06
N ASP A 215 4.60 -4.56 -4.51
CA ASP A 215 3.53 -3.94 -5.27
C ASP A 215 3.66 -4.29 -6.75
N ILE A 216 2.67 -5.04 -7.25
CA ILE A 216 2.66 -5.58 -8.61
C ILE A 216 2.38 -4.49 -9.62
N GLY A 217 1.43 -3.60 -9.35
CA GLY A 217 1.08 -2.51 -10.25
C GLY A 217 2.17 -1.46 -10.36
N HIS A 218 2.83 -1.13 -9.25
CA HIS A 218 4.02 -0.27 -9.28
C HIS A 218 5.08 -0.85 -10.21
N TRP A 219 5.32 -2.15 -10.11
CA TRP A 219 6.30 -2.80 -10.97
C TRP A 219 5.88 -2.79 -12.45
N PHE A 220 4.58 -2.90 -12.77
CA PHE A 220 4.08 -2.84 -14.15
C PHE A 220 4.26 -1.46 -14.81
N THR A 221 4.43 -0.38 -14.06
CA THR A 221 4.69 0.96 -14.60
C THR A 221 5.93 1.01 -15.48
N ARG A 222 6.83 0.03 -15.35
CA ARG A 222 8.04 -0.13 -16.19
C ARG A 222 7.73 -0.25 -17.69
N ALA A 223 6.53 -0.68 -18.06
CA ALA A 223 6.11 -0.71 -19.46
C ALA A 223 6.13 0.69 -20.10
N ASP A 224 5.69 1.72 -19.36
CA ASP A 224 5.72 3.12 -19.82
C ASP A 224 7.08 3.79 -19.64
N ALA A 225 8.02 3.13 -18.95
CA ALA A 225 9.42 3.53 -18.88
C ALA A 225 10.29 2.84 -19.95
N GLY A 226 9.66 2.12 -20.91
CA GLY A 226 10.37 1.44 -22.00
C GLY A 226 11.03 0.11 -21.59
N CYS A 227 10.70 -0.42 -20.43
CA CYS A 227 11.20 -1.72 -19.95
C CYS A 227 10.19 -2.84 -20.25
N GLN A 228 10.69 -4.07 -20.40
CA GLN A 228 9.82 -5.21 -20.67
C GLN A 228 9.10 -5.66 -19.39
N VAL A 229 7.82 -6.01 -19.55
CA VAL A 229 7.05 -6.82 -18.60
C VAL A 229 7.10 -8.26 -19.10
N PRO A 230 7.43 -9.28 -18.27
CA PRO A 230 7.41 -10.67 -18.67
C PRO A 230 6.04 -11.09 -19.22
N ASN A 231 6.05 -12.07 -20.11
CA ASN A 231 4.83 -12.73 -20.56
C ASN A 231 4.97 -14.24 -20.31
N PRO A 232 4.21 -14.81 -19.38
CA PRO A 232 3.17 -14.17 -18.57
C PRO A 232 3.74 -13.30 -17.44
N PRO A 233 2.99 -12.27 -17.01
CA PRO A 233 3.49 -11.25 -16.05
C PRO A 233 3.77 -11.78 -14.64
N GLU A 234 3.09 -12.85 -14.22
CA GLU A 234 3.31 -13.48 -12.91
C GLU A 234 4.70 -14.10 -12.74
N ASN A 235 5.43 -14.34 -13.82
CA ASN A 235 6.79 -14.90 -13.77
C ASN A 235 7.77 -14.05 -12.94
N ILE A 236 7.48 -12.77 -12.78
CA ILE A 236 8.30 -11.88 -11.94
C ILE A 236 8.40 -12.38 -10.50
N MET A 237 7.34 -12.98 -9.98
CA MET A 237 7.33 -13.50 -8.61
C MET A 237 8.39 -14.58 -8.37
N ASN A 238 8.87 -15.25 -9.41
CA ASN A 238 9.89 -16.29 -9.30
C ASN A 238 11.25 -15.71 -8.87
N THR A 239 11.52 -14.45 -9.14
CA THR A 239 12.79 -13.78 -8.78
C THR A 239 12.87 -13.41 -7.30
N ILE A 240 11.74 -13.36 -6.58
CA ILE A 240 11.68 -12.96 -5.17
C ILE A 240 11.87 -14.19 -4.28
N PRO A 241 12.91 -14.27 -3.41
CA PRO A 241 13.10 -15.37 -2.49
C PRO A 241 11.98 -15.47 -1.44
N GLU A 242 11.53 -16.70 -1.11
CA GLU A 242 10.49 -16.96 -0.09
C GLU A 242 10.81 -16.29 1.25
N LYS A 243 12.08 -16.29 1.67
CA LYS A 243 12.49 -15.71 2.96
C LYS A 243 12.15 -14.21 3.10
N TYR A 244 12.02 -13.50 1.99
CA TYR A 244 11.77 -12.05 2.02
C TYR A 244 10.31 -11.67 1.79
N ILE A 245 9.53 -12.43 1.01
CA ILE A 245 8.16 -12.06 0.68
C ILE A 245 7.18 -12.57 1.73
N SER A 246 6.33 -11.69 2.27
CA SER A 246 5.20 -12.09 3.11
C SER A 246 3.94 -11.27 2.88
N GLN A 247 4.06 -10.14 2.21
CA GLN A 247 2.94 -9.30 1.79
C GLN A 247 3.08 -8.92 0.32
N VAL A 248 1.94 -8.79 -0.35
CA VAL A 248 1.81 -8.33 -1.73
C VAL A 248 0.72 -7.28 -1.79
N HIS A 249 0.99 -6.16 -2.45
CA HIS A 249 -0.05 -5.25 -2.93
C HIS A 249 -0.50 -5.74 -4.30
N LEU A 250 -1.71 -6.27 -4.34
CA LEU A 250 -2.30 -6.83 -5.53
C LEU A 250 -3.19 -5.78 -6.20
N ASN A 251 -2.65 -5.18 -7.20
CA ASN A 251 -3.27 -4.19 -8.05
C ASN A 251 -2.78 -4.37 -9.47
N ASP A 252 -3.32 -3.61 -10.40
CA ASP A 252 -2.97 -3.69 -11.81
C ASP A 252 -2.62 -2.29 -12.33
N TYR A 253 -2.11 -2.25 -13.55
CA TYR A 253 -1.72 -1.03 -14.23
C TYR A 253 -2.14 -1.09 -15.70
N ILE A 254 -2.71 0.00 -16.22
CA ILE A 254 -3.03 0.12 -17.64
C ILE A 254 -2.01 1.03 -18.29
N PRO A 255 -1.07 0.49 -19.08
CA PRO A 255 -0.04 1.29 -19.74
C PRO A 255 -0.63 2.24 -20.78
N VAL A 256 0.16 3.19 -21.25
CA VAL A 256 -0.18 4.26 -22.19
C VAL A 256 -1.09 5.33 -21.58
N VAL A 257 -2.23 4.93 -21.00
CA VAL A 257 -3.12 5.86 -20.29
C VAL A 257 -2.68 6.12 -18.84
N LYS A 258 -1.68 5.39 -18.37
CA LYS A 258 -1.09 5.51 -17.03
C LYS A 258 -2.14 5.43 -15.92
N LYS A 259 -3.11 4.53 -16.05
CA LYS A 259 -4.15 4.31 -15.02
C LYS A 259 -3.62 3.31 -14.00
N PHE A 260 -3.40 3.81 -12.78
CA PHE A 260 -3.03 3.02 -11.62
C PHE A 260 -4.24 2.35 -10.99
N HIS A 261 -4.05 1.15 -10.49
CA HIS A 261 -4.93 0.44 -9.58
C HIS A 261 -6.39 0.30 -10.07
N PRO A 262 -6.64 -0.06 -11.36
CA PRO A 262 -8.01 -0.33 -11.81
C PRO A 262 -8.56 -1.56 -11.06
N PRO A 263 -9.89 -1.66 -10.85
CA PRO A 263 -10.49 -2.83 -10.25
C PRO A 263 -10.11 -4.12 -10.99
N LEU A 264 -9.59 -5.11 -10.29
CA LEU A 264 -9.06 -6.36 -10.88
C LEU A 264 -10.09 -7.12 -11.71
N HIS A 265 -11.37 -7.10 -11.32
CA HIS A 265 -12.43 -7.76 -12.04
C HIS A 265 -12.75 -7.12 -13.40
N TYR A 266 -12.26 -5.92 -13.69
CA TYR A 266 -12.33 -5.30 -15.02
C TYR A 266 -11.37 -5.96 -16.02
N GLN A 267 -10.30 -6.58 -15.53
CA GLN A 267 -9.28 -7.24 -16.37
C GLN A 267 -8.71 -6.28 -17.44
N SER A 268 -8.55 -5.00 -17.09
CA SER A 268 -8.21 -3.95 -18.05
C SER A 268 -6.71 -3.75 -18.27
N GLY A 269 -5.88 -4.12 -17.29
CA GLY A 269 -4.42 -4.01 -17.36
C GLY A 269 -3.71 -5.30 -17.77
N PHE A 270 -2.57 -5.58 -17.16
CA PHE A 270 -1.77 -6.78 -17.40
C PHE A 270 -2.39 -8.05 -16.80
N LEU A 271 -3.10 -7.93 -15.68
CA LEU A 271 -3.62 -9.06 -14.93
C LEU A 271 -4.99 -9.48 -15.46
N LYS A 272 -5.03 -10.64 -16.13
CA LYS A 272 -6.25 -11.33 -16.50
C LYS A 272 -6.54 -12.45 -15.49
N LYS A 273 -7.72 -13.06 -15.59
CA LYS A 273 -8.16 -14.10 -14.66
C LYS A 273 -7.13 -15.22 -14.52
N GLU A 274 -6.52 -15.65 -15.61
CA GLU A 274 -5.52 -16.72 -15.61
C GLU A 274 -4.22 -16.30 -14.92
N ASN A 275 -3.76 -15.07 -15.16
CA ASN A 275 -2.59 -14.52 -14.47
C ASN A 275 -2.79 -14.45 -12.95
N LEU A 276 -3.99 -14.06 -12.52
CA LEU A 276 -4.34 -14.03 -11.09
C LEU A 276 -4.35 -15.43 -10.46
N LYS A 277 -4.88 -16.46 -11.18
CA LYS A 277 -4.81 -17.85 -10.70
C LYS A 277 -3.35 -18.27 -10.47
N ASN A 278 -2.52 -18.07 -11.47
CA ASN A 278 -1.10 -18.42 -11.40
C ASN A 278 -0.38 -17.64 -10.28
N LEU A 279 -0.70 -16.35 -10.10
CA LEU A 279 -0.18 -15.55 -8.98
C LEU A 279 -0.55 -16.16 -7.62
N PHE A 280 -1.81 -16.51 -7.41
CA PHE A 280 -2.24 -17.13 -6.14
C PHE A 280 -1.58 -18.49 -5.88
N GLU A 281 -1.30 -19.28 -6.91
CA GLU A 281 -0.49 -20.49 -6.77
C GLU A 281 0.94 -20.17 -6.32
N VAL A 282 1.57 -19.16 -6.93
CA VAL A 282 2.91 -18.73 -6.54
C VAL A 282 2.90 -18.15 -5.12
N PHE A 283 1.89 -17.37 -4.74
CA PHE A 283 1.74 -16.86 -3.37
C PHE A 283 1.67 -17.98 -2.34
N ARG A 284 0.90 -19.04 -2.62
CA ARG A 284 0.84 -20.23 -1.73
C ARG A 284 2.20 -20.92 -1.62
N LYS A 285 2.89 -21.14 -2.75
CA LYS A 285 4.23 -21.77 -2.80
C LYS A 285 5.26 -20.96 -2.01
N LYS A 286 5.18 -19.64 -2.08
CA LYS A 286 6.10 -18.70 -1.39
C LYS A 286 5.64 -18.34 0.02
N LYS A 287 4.54 -18.91 0.49
CA LYS A 287 3.97 -18.66 1.82
C LYS A 287 3.66 -17.17 2.09
N VAL A 288 3.18 -16.47 1.06
CA VAL A 288 2.67 -15.11 1.23
C VAL A 288 1.55 -15.13 2.27
N GLU A 289 1.66 -14.29 3.29
CA GLU A 289 0.74 -14.27 4.42
C GLU A 289 -0.44 -13.35 4.18
N ILE A 290 -0.19 -12.21 3.51
CA ILE A 290 -1.16 -11.13 3.29
C ILE A 290 -1.12 -10.69 1.83
N VAL A 291 -2.30 -10.57 1.23
CA VAL A 291 -2.52 -9.92 -0.06
C VAL A 291 -3.47 -8.76 0.16
N VAL A 292 -3.03 -7.55 -0.11
CA VAL A 292 -3.83 -6.33 0.01
C VAL A 292 -4.28 -5.90 -1.37
N LEU A 293 -5.60 -5.77 -1.55
CA LEU A 293 -6.19 -5.21 -2.76
C LEU A 293 -6.07 -3.68 -2.68
N GLU A 294 -5.32 -3.11 -3.59
CA GLU A 294 -5.20 -1.67 -3.74
C GLU A 294 -5.93 -1.22 -5.00
N THR A 295 -7.11 -0.69 -4.81
CA THR A 295 -7.96 -0.22 -5.89
C THR A 295 -8.20 1.27 -5.74
N ALA A 296 -7.96 2.02 -6.80
CA ALA A 296 -8.25 3.44 -6.85
C ALA A 296 -9.24 3.71 -8.00
N VAL A 297 -10.32 4.41 -7.69
CA VAL A 297 -11.31 4.84 -8.69
C VAL A 297 -11.34 6.37 -8.75
N ARG A 298 -11.50 6.90 -9.95
CA ARG A 298 -11.47 8.36 -10.17
C ARG A 298 -12.67 8.87 -10.95
N GLU A 299 -13.34 7.98 -11.66
CA GLU A 299 -14.53 8.33 -12.43
C GLU A 299 -15.72 8.51 -11.48
N VAL A 300 -16.52 9.54 -11.70
CA VAL A 300 -17.65 9.89 -10.83
C VAL A 300 -18.62 8.72 -10.66
N ASP A 301 -18.93 8.02 -11.76
CA ASP A 301 -19.83 6.86 -11.71
C ASP A 301 -19.24 5.70 -10.89
N GLU A 302 -17.92 5.48 -10.96
CA GLU A 302 -17.23 4.49 -10.15
C GLU A 302 -17.26 4.90 -8.66
N LEU A 303 -16.97 6.17 -8.36
CA LEU A 303 -16.99 6.71 -6.99
C LEU A 303 -18.35 6.62 -6.32
N LEU A 304 -19.43 6.84 -7.09
CA LEU A 304 -20.80 6.70 -6.59
C LEU A 304 -21.24 5.23 -6.40
N ASN A 305 -20.49 4.28 -6.96
CA ASN A 305 -20.77 2.84 -6.92
C ASN A 305 -19.67 2.01 -6.23
N THR A 306 -18.83 2.64 -5.39
CA THR A 306 -17.67 1.96 -4.76
C THR A 306 -18.05 0.72 -3.95
N SER A 307 -19.20 0.71 -3.28
CA SER A 307 -19.65 -0.46 -2.52
C SER A 307 -19.84 -1.70 -3.42
N GLU A 308 -20.42 -1.52 -4.60
CA GLU A 308 -20.60 -2.62 -5.57
C GLU A 308 -19.27 -3.04 -6.18
N ILE A 309 -18.39 -2.08 -6.49
CA ILE A 309 -17.03 -2.35 -7.01
C ILE A 309 -16.23 -3.18 -6.01
N MET A 310 -16.20 -2.77 -4.73
CA MET A 310 -15.48 -3.49 -3.68
C MET A 310 -16.01 -4.91 -3.49
N LYS A 311 -17.33 -5.08 -3.50
CA LYS A 311 -17.96 -6.40 -3.38
C LYS A 311 -17.60 -7.30 -4.55
N LYS A 312 -17.81 -6.85 -5.78
CA LYS A 312 -17.48 -7.61 -7.00
C LYS A 312 -16.00 -7.99 -7.06
N GLU A 313 -15.12 -7.08 -6.69
CA GLU A 313 -13.69 -7.36 -6.71
C GLU A 313 -13.30 -8.40 -5.64
N ALA A 314 -13.84 -8.29 -4.43
CA ALA A 314 -13.61 -9.27 -3.39
C ALA A 314 -14.14 -10.66 -3.75
N GLU A 315 -15.35 -10.73 -4.32
CA GLU A 315 -15.94 -11.98 -4.84
C GLU A 315 -15.08 -12.57 -5.96
N TYR A 316 -14.70 -11.76 -6.94
CA TYR A 316 -13.86 -12.17 -8.07
C TYR A 316 -12.51 -12.76 -7.62
N VAL A 317 -11.83 -12.09 -6.69
CA VAL A 317 -10.55 -12.57 -6.16
C VAL A 317 -10.74 -13.88 -5.38
N LYS A 318 -11.78 -14.00 -4.58
CA LYS A 318 -12.07 -15.22 -3.83
C LYS A 318 -12.41 -16.41 -4.71
N ASP A 319 -13.18 -16.20 -5.76
CA ASP A 319 -13.49 -17.25 -6.74
C ASP A 319 -12.21 -17.80 -7.38
N ILE A 320 -11.28 -16.89 -7.72
CA ILE A 320 -9.98 -17.27 -8.28
C ILE A 320 -9.15 -18.08 -7.27
N MET A 321 -9.18 -17.70 -6.01
CA MET A 321 -8.41 -18.41 -4.97
C MET A 321 -8.91 -19.83 -4.70
N THR A 322 -10.18 -20.11 -4.95
CA THR A 322 -10.81 -21.41 -4.67
C THR A 322 -10.76 -22.36 -5.87
N THR A 323 -10.42 -21.83 -7.05
CA THR A 323 -10.27 -22.60 -8.31
C THR A 323 -8.87 -23.07 -8.53
#